data_17b051d240ad7525f186f9de94a2e2f2
#
_entry.id   17b051d240ad7525f186f9de94a2e2f2
#
_cell.length_a   1.000
_cell.length_b   1.000
_cell.length_c   1.000
_cell.angle_alpha   90.00
_cell.angle_beta   90.00
_cell.angle_gamma   90.00
#
_symmetry.space_group_name_H-M   'P 1'
#
loop_
_entity.id
_entity.type
_entity.pdbx_description
1 polymer ?
#
loop_
_entity_poly.entity_id
_entity_poly.type
_entity_poly.pdbx_seq_one_letter_code
_entity_poly.pdbx_strand_id
1 'polypeptide(L)'
;MRSLGIAACCLCFGSASANSGLEYPSIWICDEDRFNWYCDIHPDAEPTDSARESPEAKALSEEDEAVAALKALREDAERKRALAIIKPTPENLKRYIVAQEALMDRASVFSDVWRRVIWANPELNYQLRNPSNNAAIQVRDTQRSRKASETLAGLAGEWGLFFFFRSDCPYCHRLAPTLKWLSEQYGIAVFPISLDGGGLPEFPQPSRDNGMAAALGVSVVPLVVLGNVKDRRLLPIGSGVLSAQEIVERIYVLTQTRPGELY
;
A
#
# COMPACT_ATOMS: atom_id res chain seq x y z
N MET A 1 -14.70 -43.23 -69.57
CA MET A 1 -15.97 -43.50 -68.89
C MET A 1 -15.73 -43.60 -67.38
N ARG A 2 -16.51 -42.95 -66.59
CA ARG A 2 -16.53 -42.78 -65.13
C ARG A 2 -15.54 -41.77 -64.53
N SER A 3 -16.04 -40.57 -64.40
CA SER A 3 -15.50 -39.49 -63.58
C SER A 3 -15.69 -39.86 -62.12
N LEU A 4 -14.61 -39.68 -61.31
CA LEU A 4 -14.69 -39.68 -59.86
C LEU A 4 -14.51 -38.21 -59.41
N GLY A 5 -15.57 -37.70 -58.81
CA GLY A 5 -15.56 -36.40 -58.17
C GLY A 5 -14.79 -36.45 -56.83
N ILE A 6 -13.88 -35.50 -56.66
CA ILE A 6 -13.16 -35.28 -55.44
C ILE A 6 -13.97 -34.26 -54.62
N ALA A 7 -14.54 -34.70 -53.53
CA ALA A 7 -15.20 -33.81 -52.56
C ALA A 7 -14.13 -33.10 -51.70
N ALA A 8 -14.04 -31.78 -51.83
CA ALA A 8 -13.20 -30.93 -50.99
C ALA A 8 -13.89 -30.69 -49.63
N CYS A 9 -13.31 -31.28 -48.60
CA CYS A 9 -13.73 -31.06 -47.22
C CYS A 9 -13.06 -29.79 -46.68
N CYS A 10 -13.81 -28.67 -46.65
CA CYS A 10 -13.38 -27.43 -45.98
C CYS A 10 -13.42 -27.65 -44.47
N LEU A 11 -12.26 -27.89 -43.88
CA LEU A 11 -12.05 -27.78 -42.43
C LEU A 11 -12.01 -26.32 -42.04
N CYS A 12 -13.10 -25.81 -41.49
CA CYS A 12 -13.13 -24.55 -40.78
C CYS A 12 -12.38 -24.67 -39.47
N PHE A 13 -11.13 -24.18 -39.44
CA PHE A 13 -10.43 -23.90 -38.19
C PHE A 13 -11.08 -22.68 -37.54
N GLY A 14 -11.94 -22.90 -36.58
CA GLY A 14 -12.41 -21.89 -35.69
C GLY A 14 -11.26 -21.47 -34.75
N SER A 15 -10.72 -20.32 -34.95
CA SER A 15 -9.79 -19.68 -34.00
C SER A 15 -10.57 -19.26 -32.76
N ALA A 16 -10.52 -20.09 -31.72
CA ALA A 16 -10.97 -19.67 -30.39
C ALA A 16 -9.95 -18.71 -29.81
N SER A 17 -10.21 -17.42 -29.94
CA SER A 17 -9.52 -16.39 -29.16
C SER A 17 -9.97 -16.49 -27.71
N ALA A 18 -9.20 -17.21 -26.90
CA ALA A 18 -9.34 -17.13 -25.45
C ALA A 18 -8.76 -15.78 -24.97
N ASN A 19 -9.60 -14.76 -24.99
CA ASN A 19 -9.27 -13.49 -24.33
C ASN A 19 -9.87 -13.54 -22.90
N SER A 20 -9.23 -14.30 -22.00
CA SER A 20 -9.47 -14.19 -20.58
C SER A 20 -8.60 -13.07 -20.00
N GLY A 21 -8.81 -11.85 -20.50
CA GLY A 21 -8.37 -10.65 -19.82
C GLY A 21 -9.20 -10.51 -18.56
N LEU A 22 -8.59 -10.70 -17.41
CA LEU A 22 -9.09 -10.12 -16.17
C LEU A 22 -9.08 -8.61 -16.40
N GLU A 23 -10.22 -8.08 -16.81
CA GLU A 23 -10.46 -6.65 -16.90
C GLU A 23 -10.49 -6.12 -15.45
N TYR A 24 -9.34 -5.75 -14.95
CA TYR A 24 -9.30 -4.93 -13.73
C TYR A 24 -9.96 -3.59 -14.11
N PRO A 25 -10.99 -3.15 -13.39
CA PRO A 25 -11.54 -1.82 -13.62
C PRO A 25 -10.38 -0.83 -13.48
N SER A 26 -10.15 -0.05 -14.52
CA SER A 26 -9.09 0.97 -14.49
C SER A 26 -9.32 1.86 -13.29
N ILE A 27 -8.31 2.02 -12.44
CA ILE A 27 -8.33 2.98 -11.32
C ILE A 27 -8.47 4.44 -11.82
N TRP A 28 -8.41 4.64 -13.14
CA TRP A 28 -8.53 5.91 -13.84
C TRP A 28 -9.92 6.15 -14.44
N ILE A 29 -10.88 5.21 -14.25
CA ILE A 29 -12.29 5.47 -14.58
C ILE A 29 -12.82 6.43 -13.52
N CYS A 30 -13.02 7.66 -13.92
CA CYS A 30 -13.53 8.72 -13.06
C CYS A 30 -15.05 8.71 -13.06
N ASP A 31 -15.59 8.81 -11.85
CA ASP A 31 -17.00 9.16 -11.66
C ASP A 31 -17.18 10.64 -12.04
N GLU A 32 -18.08 10.97 -12.95
CA GLU A 32 -18.27 12.33 -13.44
C GLU A 32 -18.65 13.33 -12.34
N ASP A 33 -19.12 12.84 -11.20
CA ASP A 33 -19.50 13.61 -10.03
C ASP A 33 -18.35 13.85 -9.03
N ARG A 34 -17.14 13.34 -9.29
CA ARG A 34 -16.00 13.50 -8.40
C ARG A 34 -14.80 14.13 -9.08
N PHE A 35 -14.27 15.19 -8.48
CA PHE A 35 -13.07 15.87 -8.95
C PHE A 35 -11.84 14.97 -8.75
N ASN A 36 -11.28 14.45 -9.85
CA ASN A 36 -10.05 13.68 -9.89
C ASN A 36 -9.02 14.34 -10.81
N TRP A 37 -7.77 14.48 -10.34
CA TRP A 37 -6.68 15.13 -11.08
C TRP A 37 -6.16 14.33 -12.28
N TYR A 38 -6.51 13.04 -12.39
CA TYR A 38 -5.93 12.07 -13.34
C TYR A 38 -7.01 11.29 -14.07
N CYS A 39 -8.04 11.99 -14.56
CA CYS A 39 -9.09 11.35 -15.33
C CYS A 39 -8.75 11.37 -16.82
N ASP A 40 -8.80 10.21 -17.47
CA ASP A 40 -8.82 10.12 -18.93
C ASP A 40 -10.18 10.62 -19.44
N ILE A 41 -10.17 11.77 -20.12
CA ILE A 41 -11.37 12.29 -20.79
C ILE A 41 -11.54 11.46 -22.06
N HIS A 42 -12.57 10.62 -22.11
CA HIS A 42 -12.98 9.97 -23.35
C HIS A 42 -13.72 10.98 -24.23
N PRO A 43 -13.20 11.35 -25.42
CA PRO A 43 -13.81 12.38 -26.27
C PRO A 43 -15.09 11.95 -27.00
N ASP A 44 -15.55 10.72 -26.79
CA ASP A 44 -16.61 10.10 -27.58
C ASP A 44 -17.94 9.85 -26.86
N ALA A 45 -18.17 10.45 -25.69
CA ALA A 45 -19.49 10.42 -25.07
C ALA A 45 -20.40 11.44 -25.73
N GLU A 46 -21.17 11.03 -26.75
CA GLU A 46 -22.27 11.85 -27.26
C GLU A 46 -23.27 12.12 -26.12
N PRO A 47 -23.71 13.36 -25.93
CA PRO A 47 -24.69 13.70 -24.91
C PRO A 47 -26.02 13.03 -25.25
N THR A 48 -26.42 12.03 -24.50
CA THR A 48 -27.79 11.50 -24.55
C THR A 48 -28.73 12.60 -24.08
N ASP A 49 -29.52 13.09 -25.04
CA ASP A 49 -30.61 14.09 -24.85
C ASP A 49 -31.73 13.40 -24.04
N SER A 50 -31.55 13.30 -22.72
CA SER A 50 -32.63 12.90 -21.82
C SER A 50 -33.36 14.14 -21.36
N ALA A 51 -34.60 14.22 -21.80
CA ALA A 51 -35.70 15.10 -21.43
C ALA A 51 -35.39 16.11 -20.31
N ARG A 52 -35.35 17.39 -20.68
CA ARG A 52 -35.42 18.53 -19.76
C ARG A 52 -36.74 18.51 -19.01
N GLU A 53 -36.80 17.80 -17.90
CA GLU A 53 -37.69 18.19 -16.84
C GLU A 53 -37.12 19.46 -16.22
N SER A 54 -37.91 20.52 -16.26
CA SER A 54 -37.60 21.81 -15.62
C SER A 54 -37.42 21.54 -14.11
N PRO A 55 -36.24 21.75 -13.53
CA PRO A 55 -36.09 21.54 -12.10
C PRO A 55 -36.88 22.63 -11.37
N GLU A 56 -37.89 22.23 -10.60
CA GLU A 56 -38.31 23.05 -9.47
C GLU A 56 -37.03 23.36 -8.66
N ALA A 57 -36.76 24.66 -8.47
CA ALA A 57 -35.58 25.14 -7.79
C ALA A 57 -35.55 24.61 -6.37
N LYS A 58 -35.00 23.42 -6.20
CA LYS A 58 -34.71 22.86 -4.89
C LYS A 58 -33.72 23.81 -4.19
N ALA A 59 -34.08 24.35 -3.04
CA ALA A 59 -33.17 25.19 -2.28
C ALA A 59 -31.84 24.44 -2.11
N LEU A 60 -30.74 25.10 -2.48
CA LEU A 60 -29.38 24.54 -2.34
C LEU A 60 -29.12 24.19 -0.87
N SER A 61 -28.39 23.13 -0.61
CA SER A 61 -27.92 22.85 0.73
C SER A 61 -26.88 23.90 1.16
N GLU A 62 -26.65 24.04 2.46
CA GLU A 62 -25.59 24.93 2.98
C GLU A 62 -24.21 24.59 2.40
N GLU A 63 -23.96 23.29 2.19
CA GLU A 63 -22.73 22.82 1.56
C GLU A 63 -22.64 23.23 0.07
N ASP A 64 -23.73 23.14 -0.68
CA ASP A 64 -23.77 23.55 -2.10
C ASP A 64 -23.56 25.06 -2.25
N GLU A 65 -24.15 25.85 -1.38
CA GLU A 65 -23.94 27.30 -1.31
C GLU A 65 -22.47 27.64 -0.98
N ALA A 66 -21.88 26.91 -0.03
CA ALA A 66 -20.47 27.09 0.34
C ALA A 66 -19.53 26.74 -0.82
N VAL A 67 -19.81 25.65 -1.54
CA VAL A 67 -19.04 25.24 -2.73
C VAL A 67 -19.14 26.31 -3.81
N ALA A 68 -20.35 26.81 -4.12
CA ALA A 68 -20.55 27.87 -5.11
C ALA A 68 -19.81 29.17 -4.72
N ALA A 69 -19.88 29.56 -3.45
CA ALA A 69 -19.20 30.74 -2.93
C ALA A 69 -17.67 30.61 -3.02
N LEU A 70 -17.12 29.44 -2.66
CA LEU A 70 -15.69 29.18 -2.77
C LEU A 70 -15.21 29.20 -4.22
N LYS A 71 -15.98 28.63 -5.14
CA LYS A 71 -15.71 28.64 -6.58
C LYS A 71 -15.67 30.08 -7.09
N ALA A 72 -16.68 30.88 -6.77
CA ALA A 72 -16.75 32.29 -7.19
C ALA A 72 -15.55 33.12 -6.69
N LEU A 73 -15.11 32.90 -5.44
CA LEU A 73 -13.93 33.55 -4.88
C LEU A 73 -12.64 33.18 -5.61
N ARG A 74 -12.46 31.89 -5.93
CA ARG A 74 -11.28 31.41 -6.67
C ARG A 74 -11.24 31.98 -8.09
N GLU A 75 -12.38 31.95 -8.78
CA GLU A 75 -12.49 32.49 -10.13
C GLU A 75 -12.25 34.00 -10.17
N ASP A 76 -12.73 34.76 -9.19
CA ASP A 76 -12.53 36.20 -9.11
C ASP A 76 -11.03 36.53 -8.89
N ALA A 77 -10.38 35.83 -7.97
CA ALA A 77 -8.93 36.00 -7.75
C ALA A 77 -8.12 35.62 -9.00
N GLU A 78 -8.48 34.55 -9.70
CA GLU A 78 -7.82 34.10 -10.91
C GLU A 78 -7.99 35.11 -12.07
N ARG A 79 -9.20 35.65 -12.30
CA ARG A 79 -9.42 36.70 -13.30
C ARG A 79 -8.57 37.95 -13.01
N LYS A 80 -8.50 38.34 -11.73
CA LYS A 80 -7.69 39.51 -11.32
C LYS A 80 -6.19 39.24 -11.49
N ARG A 81 -5.75 38.03 -11.17
CA ARG A 81 -4.37 37.58 -11.39
C ARG A 81 -4.00 37.65 -12.87
N ALA A 82 -4.81 37.04 -13.72
CA ALA A 82 -4.59 37.04 -15.17
C ALA A 82 -4.53 38.47 -15.75
N LEU A 83 -5.44 39.33 -15.32
CA LEU A 83 -5.42 40.73 -15.76
C LEU A 83 -4.14 41.46 -15.28
N ALA A 84 -3.73 41.25 -14.05
CA ALA A 84 -2.52 41.87 -13.50
C ALA A 84 -1.26 41.40 -14.22
N ILE A 85 -1.22 40.13 -14.68
CA ILE A 85 -0.08 39.60 -15.46
C ILE A 85 -0.06 40.18 -16.86
N ILE A 86 -1.19 40.21 -17.55
CA ILE A 86 -1.25 40.66 -18.96
C ILE A 86 -1.16 42.19 -19.05
N LYS A 87 -1.74 42.91 -18.08
CA LYS A 87 -1.71 44.37 -18.01
C LYS A 87 -1.24 44.81 -16.61
N PRO A 88 0.09 44.85 -16.36
CA PRO A 88 0.68 45.08 -15.04
C PRO A 88 0.63 46.58 -14.66
N THR A 89 -0.57 47.08 -14.38
CA THR A 89 -0.74 48.42 -13.82
C THR A 89 -0.86 48.36 -12.31
N PRO A 90 -0.51 49.45 -11.57
CA PRO A 90 -0.66 49.51 -10.12
C PRO A 90 -2.09 49.15 -9.65
N GLU A 91 -3.10 49.60 -10.37
CA GLU A 91 -4.50 49.35 -10.06
C GLU A 91 -4.87 47.87 -10.22
N ASN A 92 -4.42 47.23 -11.30
CA ASN A 92 -4.68 45.80 -11.53
C ASN A 92 -3.96 44.94 -10.49
N LEU A 93 -2.69 45.27 -10.18
CA LEU A 93 -1.95 44.59 -9.13
C LEU A 93 -2.64 44.77 -7.78
N LYS A 94 -3.04 45.95 -7.39
CA LYS A 94 -3.75 46.23 -6.14
C LYS A 94 -5.01 45.37 -6.00
N ARG A 95 -5.82 45.31 -7.07
CA ARG A 95 -7.05 44.47 -7.07
C ARG A 95 -6.75 42.99 -6.86
N TYR A 96 -5.68 42.49 -7.48
CA TYR A 96 -5.28 41.10 -7.30
C TYR A 96 -4.79 40.86 -5.87
N ILE A 97 -3.90 41.72 -5.35
CA ILE A 97 -3.36 41.60 -3.99
C ILE A 97 -4.49 41.55 -2.95
N VAL A 98 -5.45 42.49 -3.02
CA VAL A 98 -6.61 42.50 -2.10
C VAL A 98 -7.43 41.22 -2.18
N ALA A 99 -7.65 40.69 -3.38
CA ALA A 99 -8.40 39.42 -3.53
C ALA A 99 -7.61 38.22 -2.97
N GLN A 100 -6.30 38.21 -3.18
CA GLN A 100 -5.42 37.18 -2.63
C GLN A 100 -5.36 37.22 -1.09
N GLU A 101 -5.20 38.40 -0.51
CA GLU A 101 -5.20 38.60 0.95
C GLU A 101 -6.50 38.10 1.57
N ALA A 102 -7.66 38.40 0.98
CA ALA A 102 -8.95 37.93 1.46
C ALA A 102 -9.08 36.39 1.43
N LEU A 103 -8.44 35.71 0.49
CA LEU A 103 -8.36 34.23 0.48
C LEU A 103 -7.41 33.71 1.55
N MET A 104 -6.26 34.36 1.75
CA MET A 104 -5.29 33.99 2.77
C MET A 104 -5.85 34.16 4.18
N ASP A 105 -6.63 35.20 4.44
CA ASP A 105 -7.31 35.41 5.72
C ASP A 105 -8.30 34.28 6.02
N ARG A 106 -9.11 33.87 5.05
CA ARG A 106 -10.00 32.72 5.20
C ARG A 106 -9.24 31.42 5.48
N ALA A 107 -8.15 31.20 4.74
CA ALA A 107 -7.30 30.03 4.94
C ALA A 107 -6.64 30.02 6.35
N SER A 108 -6.30 31.20 6.87
CA SER A 108 -5.74 31.36 8.22
C SER A 108 -6.78 31.01 9.29
N VAL A 109 -8.02 31.50 9.15
CA VAL A 109 -9.13 31.16 10.05
C VAL A 109 -9.40 29.66 10.00
N PHE A 110 -9.51 29.08 8.81
CA PHE A 110 -9.70 27.62 8.64
C PHE A 110 -8.60 26.84 9.35
N SER A 111 -7.34 27.22 9.14
CA SER A 111 -6.18 26.55 9.75
C SER A 111 -6.19 26.65 11.28
N ASP A 112 -6.60 27.78 11.84
CA ASP A 112 -6.70 27.96 13.29
C ASP A 112 -7.83 27.12 13.88
N VAL A 113 -9.00 27.16 13.27
CA VAL A 113 -10.15 26.32 13.68
C VAL A 113 -9.81 24.84 13.58
N TRP A 114 -9.17 24.43 12.47
CA TRP A 114 -8.69 23.06 12.27
C TRP A 114 -7.82 22.59 13.44
N ARG A 115 -6.82 23.37 13.82
CA ARG A 115 -5.93 23.02 14.94
C ARG A 115 -6.70 22.88 16.24
N ARG A 116 -7.63 23.81 16.54
CA ARG A 116 -8.48 23.76 17.75
C ARG A 116 -9.36 22.52 17.79
N VAL A 117 -9.96 22.16 16.68
CA VAL A 117 -10.77 20.93 16.54
C VAL A 117 -9.89 19.69 16.79
N ILE A 118 -8.71 19.61 16.18
CA ILE A 118 -7.77 18.50 16.40
C ILE A 118 -7.34 18.40 17.88
N TRP A 119 -7.09 19.53 18.56
CA TRP A 119 -6.73 19.51 19.97
C TRP A 119 -7.86 19.08 20.88
N ALA A 120 -9.09 19.44 20.55
CA ALA A 120 -10.28 19.07 21.32
C ALA A 120 -10.75 17.62 21.06
N ASN A 121 -10.34 17.00 19.95
CA ASN A 121 -10.79 15.67 19.52
C ASN A 121 -9.58 14.75 19.24
N PRO A 122 -9.07 14.05 20.27
CA PRO A 122 -7.89 13.20 20.15
C PRO A 122 -8.00 12.13 19.06
N GLU A 123 -9.21 11.63 18.78
CA GLU A 123 -9.50 10.63 17.75
C GLU A 123 -9.21 11.14 16.33
N LEU A 124 -9.28 12.44 16.09
CA LEU A 124 -8.96 13.09 14.83
C LEU A 124 -7.46 13.43 14.72
N ASN A 125 -6.72 13.31 15.81
CA ASN A 125 -5.32 13.72 15.86
C ASN A 125 -4.42 12.63 15.29
N TYR A 126 -4.06 12.79 14.00
CA TYR A 126 -3.13 11.90 13.31
C TYR A 126 -1.78 11.75 14.04
N GLN A 127 -1.27 12.80 14.67
CA GLN A 127 0.03 12.78 15.36
C GLN A 127 0.04 11.91 16.63
N LEU A 128 -1.12 11.62 17.23
CA LEU A 128 -1.18 10.67 18.34
C LEU A 128 -0.94 9.23 17.87
N ARG A 129 -1.34 8.91 16.65
CA ARG A 129 -1.10 7.61 16.02
C ARG A 129 0.25 7.56 15.29
N ASN A 130 0.64 8.68 14.70
CA ASN A 130 1.88 8.84 13.92
C ASN A 130 2.64 10.07 14.42
N PRO A 131 3.37 9.94 15.53
CA PRO A 131 4.09 11.06 16.14
C PRO A 131 5.18 11.57 15.21
N SER A 132 5.32 12.90 15.16
CA SER A 132 6.34 13.60 14.39
C SER A 132 7.45 14.19 15.27
N ASN A 133 7.25 14.29 16.59
CA ASN A 133 8.32 14.74 17.50
C ASN A 133 9.15 13.55 18.01
N ASN A 134 10.45 13.77 18.19
CA ASN A 134 11.41 12.71 18.54
C ASN A 134 11.07 11.97 19.84
N ALA A 135 10.58 12.67 20.86
CA ALA A 135 10.24 12.05 22.14
C ALA A 135 9.07 11.07 21.99
N ALA A 136 8.02 11.46 21.30
CA ALA A 136 6.86 10.60 21.06
C ALA A 136 7.19 9.45 20.09
N ILE A 137 8.04 9.67 19.07
CA ILE A 137 8.56 8.62 18.20
C ILE A 137 9.30 7.57 19.03
N GLN A 138 10.20 8.00 19.91
CA GLN A 138 10.99 7.10 20.76
C GLN A 138 10.10 6.26 21.69
N VAL A 139 9.09 6.87 22.30
CA VAL A 139 8.11 6.14 23.13
C VAL A 139 7.36 5.09 22.29
N ARG A 140 6.83 5.48 21.13
CA ARG A 140 6.11 4.59 20.23
C ARG A 140 7.01 3.40 19.80
N ASP A 141 8.22 3.68 19.35
CA ASP A 141 9.15 2.67 18.85
C ASP A 141 9.59 1.70 19.97
N THR A 142 9.78 2.22 21.19
CA THR A 142 10.04 1.39 22.37
C THR A 142 8.87 0.46 22.69
N GLN A 143 7.65 1.00 22.70
CA GLN A 143 6.44 0.20 22.96
C GLN A 143 6.21 -0.85 21.86
N ARG A 144 6.45 -0.48 20.60
CA ARG A 144 6.34 -1.40 19.46
C ARG A 144 7.35 -2.54 19.54
N SER A 145 8.62 -2.21 19.80
CA SER A 145 9.67 -3.21 19.96
C SER A 145 9.38 -4.17 21.11
N ARG A 146 8.87 -3.65 22.23
CA ARG A 146 8.45 -4.47 23.37
C ARG A 146 7.31 -5.41 22.99
N LYS A 147 6.24 -4.92 22.38
CA LYS A 147 5.10 -5.73 21.92
C LYS A 147 5.55 -6.82 20.92
N ALA A 148 6.42 -6.47 20.00
CA ALA A 148 6.95 -7.42 19.02
C ALA A 148 7.77 -8.53 19.68
N SER A 149 8.61 -8.19 20.68
CA SER A 149 9.38 -9.15 21.46
C SER A 149 8.48 -10.06 22.31
N GLU A 150 7.48 -9.51 22.98
CA GLU A 150 6.48 -10.25 23.75
C GLU A 150 5.69 -11.22 22.85
N THR A 151 5.31 -10.77 21.66
CA THR A 151 4.64 -11.60 20.64
C THR A 151 5.50 -12.77 20.23
N LEU A 152 6.76 -12.54 19.89
CA LEU A 152 7.67 -13.60 19.47
C LEU A 152 7.85 -14.66 20.58
N ALA A 153 8.04 -14.23 21.81
CA ALA A 153 8.13 -15.13 22.95
C ALA A 153 6.82 -15.95 23.15
N GLY A 154 5.67 -15.34 22.95
CA GLY A 154 4.37 -16.02 23.04
C GLY A 154 4.12 -17.04 21.92
N LEU A 155 4.74 -16.85 20.76
CA LEU A 155 4.62 -17.76 19.62
C LEU A 155 5.53 -18.99 19.71
N ALA A 156 6.57 -18.98 20.54
CA ALA A 156 7.64 -19.97 20.58
C ALA A 156 7.17 -21.43 20.78
N GLY A 157 6.01 -21.65 21.44
CA GLY A 157 5.47 -22.99 21.67
C GLY A 157 4.76 -23.64 20.47
N GLU A 158 4.35 -22.85 19.47
CA GLU A 158 3.52 -23.30 18.35
C GLU A 158 4.12 -22.97 16.99
N TRP A 159 5.03 -22.02 16.95
CA TRP A 159 5.65 -21.52 15.74
C TRP A 159 7.15 -21.77 15.74
N GLY A 160 7.73 -21.91 14.55
CA GLY A 160 9.16 -22.03 14.34
C GLY A 160 9.62 -21.34 13.08
N LEU A 161 10.93 -21.09 13.00
CA LEU A 161 11.58 -20.45 11.88
C LEU A 161 12.19 -21.51 10.97
N PHE A 162 11.68 -21.69 9.77
CA PHE A 162 12.30 -22.50 8.74
C PHE A 162 13.34 -21.66 8.02
N PHE A 163 14.60 -22.09 8.11
CA PHE A 163 15.73 -21.39 7.53
C PHE A 163 16.28 -22.18 6.34
N PHE A 164 15.95 -21.75 5.13
CA PHE A 164 16.45 -22.34 3.89
C PHE A 164 17.79 -21.71 3.52
N PHE A 165 18.80 -22.54 3.34
CA PHE A 165 20.16 -22.09 3.07
C PHE A 165 20.95 -23.08 2.22
N ARG A 166 22.13 -22.63 1.77
CA ARG A 166 23.20 -23.45 1.21
C ARG A 166 24.46 -23.26 2.04
N SER A 167 25.26 -24.30 2.15
CA SER A 167 26.49 -24.26 2.94
C SER A 167 27.58 -23.37 2.32
N ASP A 168 27.52 -23.16 0.98
CA ASP A 168 28.45 -22.31 0.22
C ASP A 168 28.01 -20.84 0.13
N CYS A 169 26.89 -20.46 0.74
CA CYS A 169 26.28 -19.14 0.64
C CYS A 169 26.82 -18.17 1.71
N PRO A 170 27.59 -17.12 1.36
CA PRO A 170 28.13 -16.17 2.35
C PRO A 170 27.06 -15.42 3.14
N TYR A 171 25.93 -15.11 2.52
CA TYR A 171 24.80 -14.43 3.19
C TYR A 171 24.11 -15.33 4.20
N CYS A 172 24.08 -16.65 3.94
CA CYS A 172 23.55 -17.63 4.86
C CYS A 172 24.39 -17.73 6.14
N HIS A 173 25.73 -17.76 5.99
CA HIS A 173 26.67 -17.68 7.11
C HIS A 173 26.48 -16.41 7.93
N ARG A 174 26.11 -15.29 7.30
CA ARG A 174 25.90 -14.01 7.99
C ARG A 174 24.59 -13.96 8.77
N LEU A 175 23.55 -14.64 8.30
CA LEU A 175 22.23 -14.68 8.95
C LEU A 175 22.15 -15.72 10.06
N ALA A 176 22.85 -16.85 9.93
CA ALA A 176 22.76 -17.97 10.87
C ALA A 176 22.99 -17.59 12.34
N PRO A 177 24.00 -16.77 12.72
CA PRO A 177 24.18 -16.31 14.10
C PRO A 177 22.98 -15.54 14.64
N THR A 178 22.34 -14.72 13.79
CA THR A 178 21.15 -13.95 14.17
C THR A 178 19.97 -14.87 14.49
N LEU A 179 19.75 -15.90 13.70
CA LEU A 179 18.66 -16.86 13.93
C LEU A 179 18.93 -17.71 15.18
N LYS A 180 20.17 -18.10 15.40
CA LYS A 180 20.56 -18.81 16.61
C LYS A 180 20.33 -17.96 17.86
N TRP A 181 20.75 -16.71 17.83
CA TRP A 181 20.51 -15.75 18.91
C TRP A 181 19.00 -15.55 19.17
N LEU A 182 18.16 -15.42 18.13
CA LEU A 182 16.70 -15.33 18.29
C LEU A 182 16.12 -16.56 18.96
N SER A 183 16.60 -17.76 18.61
CA SER A 183 16.18 -19.01 19.24
C SER A 183 16.54 -19.04 20.73
N GLU A 184 17.74 -18.63 21.06
CA GLU A 184 18.25 -18.61 22.48
C GLU A 184 17.52 -17.53 23.30
N GLN A 185 17.25 -16.35 22.71
CA GLN A 185 16.65 -15.22 23.40
C GLN A 185 15.14 -15.36 23.62
N TYR A 186 14.42 -15.91 22.65
CA TYR A 186 12.95 -15.96 22.67
C TYR A 186 12.39 -17.38 22.76
N GLY A 187 13.23 -18.41 22.72
CA GLY A 187 12.81 -19.80 22.77
C GLY A 187 12.14 -20.30 21.48
N ILE A 188 12.16 -19.53 20.39
CA ILE A 188 11.57 -19.94 19.12
C ILE A 188 12.45 -21.01 18.45
N ALA A 189 11.84 -22.12 18.03
CA ALA A 189 12.58 -23.18 17.34
C ALA A 189 13.05 -22.70 15.96
N VAL A 190 14.30 -23.00 15.60
CA VAL A 190 14.83 -22.79 14.24
C VAL A 190 15.01 -24.16 13.58
N PHE A 191 14.42 -24.34 12.42
CA PHE A 191 14.54 -25.54 11.59
C PHE A 191 15.44 -25.23 10.38
N PRO A 192 16.75 -25.54 10.48
CA PRO A 192 17.69 -25.31 9.38
C PRO A 192 17.46 -26.34 8.28
N ILE A 193 17.18 -25.88 7.05
CA ILE A 193 16.94 -26.72 5.87
C ILE A 193 18.01 -26.42 4.84
N SER A 194 18.89 -27.39 4.65
CA SER A 194 19.99 -27.30 3.69
C SER A 194 19.55 -27.77 2.30
N LEU A 195 19.77 -26.92 1.29
CA LEU A 195 19.48 -27.25 -0.11
C LEU A 195 20.60 -28.04 -0.81
N ASP A 196 21.82 -27.98 -0.27
CA ASP A 196 23.00 -28.71 -0.79
C ASP A 196 23.46 -29.86 0.13
N GLY A 197 22.82 -30.01 1.28
CA GLY A 197 23.12 -31.03 2.27
C GLY A 197 24.28 -30.70 3.20
N GLY A 198 24.98 -29.56 3.02
CA GLY A 198 26.02 -29.08 3.92
C GLY A 198 25.45 -28.33 5.12
N GLY A 199 26.26 -28.24 6.21
CA GLY A 199 25.90 -27.51 7.42
C GLY A 199 26.52 -26.12 7.51
N LEU A 200 26.10 -25.35 8.53
CA LEU A 200 26.71 -24.09 8.95
C LEU A 200 27.27 -24.24 10.38
N PRO A 201 28.23 -23.39 10.80
CA PRO A 201 28.76 -23.46 12.16
C PRO A 201 27.68 -23.42 13.26
N GLU A 202 26.68 -22.60 13.11
CA GLU A 202 25.56 -22.46 14.04
C GLU A 202 24.55 -23.61 13.94
N PHE A 203 24.49 -24.26 12.75
CA PHE A 203 23.58 -25.37 12.43
C PHE A 203 24.35 -26.50 11.72
N PRO A 204 25.22 -27.26 12.45
CA PRO A 204 26.08 -28.25 11.84
C PRO A 204 25.36 -29.50 11.33
N GLN A 205 24.16 -29.75 11.83
CA GLN A 205 23.32 -30.88 11.44
C GLN A 205 21.95 -30.41 10.94
N PRO A 206 21.87 -29.81 9.77
CA PRO A 206 20.59 -29.37 9.21
C PRO A 206 19.78 -30.55 8.68
N SER A 207 18.47 -30.35 8.56
CA SER A 207 17.65 -31.22 7.76
C SER A 207 17.92 -31.00 6.27
N ARG A 208 17.93 -32.07 5.48
CA ARG A 208 17.93 -31.94 4.02
C ARG A 208 16.55 -31.50 3.55
N ASP A 209 16.52 -30.69 2.50
CA ASP A 209 15.25 -30.33 1.85
C ASP A 209 14.54 -31.59 1.35
N ASN A 210 13.28 -31.71 1.69
CA ASN A 210 12.38 -32.79 1.26
C ASN A 210 11.42 -32.40 0.15
N GLY A 211 11.75 -31.34 -0.60
CA GLY A 211 10.89 -30.74 -1.63
C GLY A 211 10.12 -29.53 -1.16
N MET A 212 10.26 -29.12 0.12
CA MET A 212 9.58 -27.94 0.66
C MET A 212 10.07 -26.66 -0.02
N ALA A 213 11.35 -26.56 -0.34
CA ALA A 213 11.91 -25.42 -1.05
C ALA A 213 11.24 -25.23 -2.43
N ALA A 214 11.06 -26.32 -3.18
CA ALA A 214 10.38 -26.25 -4.47
C ALA A 214 8.90 -25.90 -4.32
N ALA A 215 8.21 -26.46 -3.34
CA ALA A 215 6.81 -26.17 -3.06
C ALA A 215 6.57 -24.70 -2.63
N LEU A 216 7.54 -24.08 -1.95
CA LEU A 216 7.51 -22.67 -1.55
C LEU A 216 8.10 -21.71 -2.60
N GLY A 217 8.59 -22.23 -3.72
CA GLY A 217 9.22 -21.42 -4.78
C GLY A 217 10.50 -20.73 -4.34
N VAL A 218 11.31 -21.39 -3.48
CA VAL A 218 12.57 -20.81 -2.97
C VAL A 218 13.56 -20.68 -4.10
N SER A 219 13.73 -19.48 -4.61
CA SER A 219 14.68 -19.14 -5.70
C SER A 219 15.94 -18.42 -5.19
N VAL A 220 15.88 -17.85 -3.99
CA VAL A 220 16.97 -17.08 -3.38
C VAL A 220 17.17 -17.51 -1.95
N VAL A 221 18.44 -17.69 -1.56
CA VAL A 221 18.83 -18.00 -0.18
C VAL A 221 19.76 -16.92 0.37
N PRO A 222 19.74 -16.68 1.68
CA PRO A 222 18.89 -17.32 2.70
C PRO A 222 17.44 -16.88 2.59
N LEU A 223 16.51 -17.78 2.92
CA LEU A 223 15.10 -17.47 3.10
C LEU A 223 14.66 -17.91 4.50
N VAL A 224 13.92 -17.05 5.18
CA VAL A 224 13.30 -17.36 6.48
C VAL A 224 11.79 -17.38 6.32
N VAL A 225 11.16 -18.45 6.80
CA VAL A 225 9.71 -18.64 6.79
C VAL A 225 9.27 -18.96 8.22
N LEU A 226 8.28 -18.25 8.74
CA LEU A 226 7.63 -18.58 9.99
C LEU A 226 6.55 -19.64 9.73
N GLY A 227 6.61 -20.77 10.42
CA GLY A 227 5.65 -21.83 10.27
C GLY A 227 4.97 -22.19 11.57
N ASN A 228 3.66 -22.40 11.53
CA ASN A 228 2.88 -22.95 12.64
C ASN A 228 2.81 -24.48 12.52
N VAL A 229 3.14 -25.17 13.62
CA VAL A 229 3.20 -26.64 13.64
C VAL A 229 1.80 -27.27 13.65
N LYS A 230 0.79 -26.58 14.23
CA LYS A 230 -0.56 -27.12 14.40
C LYS A 230 -1.40 -26.99 13.12
N ASP A 231 -1.49 -25.78 12.60
CA ASP A 231 -2.36 -25.47 11.45
C ASP A 231 -1.61 -25.47 10.11
N ARG A 232 -0.31 -25.78 10.11
CA ARG A 232 0.56 -25.87 8.94
C ARG A 232 0.63 -24.56 8.13
N ARG A 233 0.31 -23.43 8.76
CA ARG A 233 0.39 -22.12 8.12
C ARG A 233 1.84 -21.68 8.00
N LEU A 234 2.22 -21.21 6.81
CA LEU A 234 3.56 -20.72 6.49
C LEU A 234 3.49 -19.25 6.09
N LEU A 235 4.32 -18.43 6.71
CA LEU A 235 4.39 -16.99 6.48
C LEU A 235 5.84 -16.61 6.12
N PRO A 236 6.12 -16.22 4.86
CA PRO A 236 7.44 -15.78 4.46
C PRO A 236 7.85 -14.52 5.24
N ILE A 237 8.96 -14.59 5.96
CA ILE A 237 9.55 -13.45 6.67
C ILE A 237 10.40 -12.62 5.71
N GLY A 238 11.21 -13.29 4.89
CA GLY A 238 12.01 -12.63 3.86
C GLY A 238 13.29 -13.35 3.51
N SER A 239 13.91 -12.89 2.43
CA SER A 239 15.18 -13.39 1.91
C SER A 239 16.32 -12.42 2.20
N GLY A 240 17.55 -12.93 2.17
CA GLY A 240 18.77 -12.15 2.40
C GLY A 240 19.12 -12.01 3.88
N VAL A 241 20.10 -11.14 4.18
CA VAL A 241 20.53 -10.91 5.57
C VAL A 241 19.59 -9.92 6.23
N LEU A 242 18.83 -10.41 7.20
CA LEU A 242 17.92 -9.63 8.01
C LEU A 242 18.51 -9.41 9.41
N SER A 243 18.30 -8.24 9.99
CA SER A 243 18.62 -8.00 11.39
C SER A 243 17.61 -8.72 12.32
N ALA A 244 18.02 -8.99 13.54
CA ALA A 244 17.12 -9.58 14.55
C ALA A 244 15.87 -8.75 14.76
N GLN A 245 16.01 -7.43 14.82
CA GLN A 245 14.88 -6.50 14.97
C GLN A 245 13.92 -6.57 13.79
N GLU A 246 14.42 -6.63 12.56
CA GLU A 246 13.60 -6.79 11.36
C GLU A 246 12.78 -8.10 11.38
N ILE A 247 13.42 -9.21 11.76
CA ILE A 247 12.73 -10.51 11.86
C ILE A 247 11.61 -10.44 12.89
N VAL A 248 11.88 -9.93 14.09
CA VAL A 248 10.90 -9.77 15.18
C VAL A 248 9.74 -8.88 14.75
N GLU A 249 10.03 -7.75 14.09
CA GLU A 249 9.04 -6.81 13.62
C GLU A 249 8.15 -7.41 12.54
N ARG A 250 8.74 -8.09 11.54
CA ARG A 250 7.98 -8.76 10.48
C ARG A 250 7.09 -9.88 11.02
N ILE A 251 7.56 -10.64 12.00
CA ILE A 251 6.74 -11.63 12.69
C ILE A 251 5.54 -10.97 13.36
N TYR A 252 5.76 -9.88 14.09
CA TYR A 252 4.68 -9.12 14.72
C TYR A 252 3.64 -8.65 13.69
N VAL A 253 4.08 -8.04 12.62
CA VAL A 253 3.19 -7.56 11.55
C VAL A 253 2.39 -8.70 10.94
N LEU A 254 3.04 -9.80 10.58
CA LEU A 254 2.39 -10.93 9.91
C LEU A 254 1.42 -11.72 10.80
N THR A 255 1.58 -11.64 12.13
CA THR A 255 0.78 -12.42 13.07
C THR A 255 -0.25 -11.60 13.85
N GLN A 256 -0.03 -10.29 14.03
CA GLN A 256 -0.82 -9.44 14.92
C GLN A 256 -1.55 -8.30 14.21
N THR A 257 -1.23 -8.00 12.95
CA THR A 257 -1.84 -6.89 12.24
C THR A 257 -2.53 -7.34 10.95
N ARG A 258 -3.50 -6.55 10.48
CA ARG A 258 -4.15 -6.75 9.19
C ARG A 258 -3.54 -5.80 8.16
N PRO A 259 -3.57 -6.15 6.86
CA PRO A 259 -3.20 -5.21 5.82
C PRO A 259 -3.96 -3.89 5.95
N GLY A 260 -3.22 -2.76 5.95
CA GLY A 260 -3.78 -1.41 6.13
C GLY A 260 -3.88 -0.94 7.59
N GLU A 261 -3.68 -1.78 8.59
CA GLU A 261 -3.51 -1.33 9.97
C GLU A 261 -2.14 -0.65 10.13
N LEU A 262 -2.16 0.54 10.74
CA LEU A 262 -0.91 1.23 11.12
C LEU A 262 -0.31 0.53 12.34
N TYR A 263 0.91 0.12 12.22
CA TYR A 263 1.68 -0.61 13.24
C TYR A 263 2.96 0.15 13.62
#